data_fabb29a52a3ea19990e4bb388340a4ad
#
_entry.id   fabb29a52a3ea19990e4bb388340a4ad
#
_cell.length_a   1.000
_cell.length_b   1.000
_cell.length_c   1.000
_cell.angle_alpha   90.00
_cell.angle_beta   90.00
_cell.angle_gamma   90.00
#
_symmetry.space_group_name_H-M   'P 1'
#
loop_
_entity.id
_entity.type
_entity.pdbx_description
1 polymer ?
#
loop_
_entity_poly.entity_id
_entity_poly.type
_entity_poly.pdbx_seq_one_letter_code
_entity_poly.pdbx_strand_id
1 'polypeptide(L)'
;MSTVAEQFAATLAAAGVKRIYGIVGDSLNGFTDSLRRHGGIQWLHVRHEEVAAFAAGGDAHLTGRLAVCAGSCGPGNLHLINGLFDCHRSRLPVVAIAAHIPSAELGFGYFQETHPEQLFKECSGYRELVSSPAQMPRMLETAIRRAVSERCVWPRDSRST
;
A
#
# COMPACT_ATOMS: atom_id res chain seq x y z
N MET A 1 -5.79 -24.46 0.93
CA MET A 1 -4.65 -23.53 0.75
C MET A 1 -5.19 -22.13 0.88
N SER A 2 -4.52 -21.26 1.66
CA SER A 2 -4.90 -19.86 1.75
C SER A 2 -4.47 -19.10 0.49
N THR A 3 -5.29 -18.16 0.03
CA THR A 3 -4.96 -17.29 -1.09
C THR A 3 -3.94 -16.21 -0.67
N VAL A 4 -3.28 -15.58 -1.65
CA VAL A 4 -2.40 -14.43 -1.39
C VAL A 4 -3.15 -13.32 -0.66
N ALA A 5 -4.39 -13.03 -1.08
CA ALA A 5 -5.22 -12.00 -0.48
C ALA A 5 -5.58 -12.31 0.99
N GLU A 6 -5.85 -13.58 1.33
CA GLU A 6 -6.08 -14.00 2.71
C GLU A 6 -4.84 -13.87 3.58
N GLN A 7 -3.68 -14.28 3.06
CA GLN A 7 -2.40 -14.11 3.77
C GLN A 7 -2.06 -12.64 3.97
N PHE A 8 -2.34 -11.81 2.96
CA PHE A 8 -2.12 -10.37 3.04
C PHE A 8 -2.97 -9.73 4.16
N ALA A 9 -4.26 -10.04 4.18
CA ALA A 9 -5.18 -9.57 5.23
C ALA A 9 -4.74 -10.03 6.64
N ALA A 10 -4.37 -11.30 6.78
CA ALA A 10 -3.90 -11.86 8.04
C ALA A 10 -2.60 -11.20 8.53
N THR A 11 -1.63 -10.96 7.62
CA THR A 11 -0.36 -10.30 7.98
C THR A 11 -0.58 -8.86 8.44
N LEU A 12 -1.44 -8.09 7.75
CA LEU A 12 -1.79 -6.74 8.18
C LEU A 12 -2.50 -6.73 9.55
N ALA A 13 -3.41 -7.67 9.78
CA ALA A 13 -4.10 -7.82 11.06
C ALA A 13 -3.13 -8.15 12.19
N ALA A 14 -2.18 -9.06 11.96
CA ALA A 14 -1.12 -9.42 12.90
C ALA A 14 -0.20 -8.23 13.21
N ALA A 15 0.04 -7.34 12.24
CA ALA A 15 0.77 -6.10 12.43
C ALA A 15 -0.03 -5.00 13.17
N GLY A 16 -1.26 -5.30 13.58
CA GLY A 16 -2.10 -4.39 14.35
C GLY A 16 -2.90 -3.38 13.52
N VAL A 17 -2.91 -3.52 12.20
CA VAL A 17 -3.72 -2.67 11.31
C VAL A 17 -5.20 -2.88 11.60
N LYS A 18 -5.94 -1.79 11.84
CA LYS A 18 -7.38 -1.81 12.13
C LYS A 18 -8.21 -1.21 11.00
N ARG A 19 -7.61 -0.38 10.18
CA ARG A 19 -8.28 0.34 9.09
C ARG A 19 -7.42 0.39 7.85
N ILE A 20 -8.08 0.34 6.69
CA ILE A 20 -7.46 0.59 5.39
C ILE A 20 -8.33 1.65 4.69
N TYR A 21 -7.71 2.71 4.22
CA TYR A 21 -8.36 3.80 3.50
C TYR A 21 -8.20 3.58 2.00
N GLY A 22 -9.29 3.64 1.23
CA GLY A 22 -9.17 3.42 -0.22
C GLY A 22 -10.50 3.47 -0.96
N ILE A 23 -10.39 3.32 -2.27
CA ILE A 23 -11.51 3.09 -3.17
C ILE A 23 -11.42 1.65 -3.66
N VAL A 24 -12.55 0.95 -3.62
CA VAL A 24 -12.63 -0.41 -4.19
C VAL A 24 -12.50 -0.36 -5.72
N GLY A 25 -11.99 -1.41 -6.29
CA GLY A 25 -11.84 -1.55 -7.74
C GLY A 25 -11.51 -2.98 -8.10
N ASP A 26 -11.66 -3.35 -9.36
CA ASP A 26 -11.55 -4.73 -9.83
C ASP A 26 -10.23 -5.39 -9.41
N SER A 27 -9.13 -4.66 -9.48
CA SER A 27 -7.81 -5.15 -9.07
C SER A 27 -7.66 -5.38 -7.56
N LEU A 28 -8.61 -4.90 -6.74
CA LEU A 28 -8.64 -5.06 -5.30
C LEU A 28 -9.73 -6.03 -4.81
N ASN A 29 -10.60 -6.56 -5.69
CA ASN A 29 -11.75 -7.36 -5.30
C ASN A 29 -11.39 -8.56 -4.42
N GLY A 30 -10.36 -9.32 -4.79
CA GLY A 30 -9.91 -10.46 -3.99
C GLY A 30 -9.41 -10.06 -2.60
N PHE A 31 -8.76 -8.90 -2.50
CA PHE A 31 -8.25 -8.38 -1.23
C PHE A 31 -9.38 -7.86 -0.34
N THR A 32 -10.28 -7.05 -0.89
CA THR A 32 -11.42 -6.49 -0.13
C THR A 32 -12.38 -7.58 0.36
N ASP A 33 -12.61 -8.63 -0.45
CA ASP A 33 -13.39 -9.79 -0.01
C ASP A 33 -12.68 -10.56 1.11
N SER A 34 -11.36 -10.71 1.04
CA SER A 34 -10.57 -11.34 2.10
C SER A 34 -10.63 -10.54 3.41
N LEU A 35 -10.59 -9.20 3.36
CA LEU A 35 -10.77 -8.33 4.52
C LEU A 35 -12.17 -8.51 5.13
N ARG A 36 -13.20 -8.53 4.29
CA ARG A 36 -14.59 -8.75 4.71
C ARG A 36 -14.75 -10.08 5.45
N ARG A 37 -14.16 -11.16 4.91
CA ARG A 37 -14.20 -12.51 5.53
C ARG A 37 -13.37 -12.56 6.82
N HIS A 38 -12.24 -11.92 6.87
CA HIS A 38 -11.38 -11.86 8.05
C HIS A 38 -12.04 -11.10 9.22
N GLY A 39 -12.79 -10.03 8.94
CA GLY A 39 -13.58 -9.26 9.90
C GLY A 39 -12.78 -8.41 10.90
N GLY A 40 -11.44 -8.49 10.88
CA GLY A 40 -10.57 -7.79 11.83
C GLY A 40 -10.06 -6.42 11.39
N ILE A 41 -10.24 -6.07 10.11
CA ILE A 41 -9.79 -4.82 9.52
C ILE A 41 -10.96 -4.15 8.81
N GLN A 42 -11.22 -2.90 9.15
CA GLN A 42 -12.26 -2.10 8.53
C GLN A 42 -11.74 -1.45 7.24
N TRP A 43 -12.47 -1.59 6.13
CA TRP A 43 -12.25 -0.80 4.93
C TRP A 43 -13.01 0.53 5.07
N LEU A 44 -12.29 1.64 5.02
CA LEU A 44 -12.85 2.98 5.03
C LEU A 44 -12.86 3.54 3.61
N HIS A 45 -14.03 3.53 3.02
CA HIS A 45 -14.25 4.04 1.67
C HIS A 45 -14.10 5.56 1.63
N VAL A 46 -13.29 6.04 0.72
CA VAL A 46 -13.10 7.47 0.42
C VAL A 46 -13.62 7.79 -0.98
N ARG A 47 -13.67 9.07 -1.33
CA ARG A 47 -14.15 9.51 -2.66
C ARG A 47 -13.03 9.77 -3.66
N HIS A 48 -11.77 9.75 -3.19
CA HIS A 48 -10.59 9.97 -3.99
C HIS A 48 -9.38 9.33 -3.28
N GLU A 49 -8.49 8.68 -3.99
CA GLU A 49 -7.36 7.95 -3.37
C GLU A 49 -6.35 8.90 -2.72
N GLU A 50 -6.23 10.12 -3.20
CA GLU A 50 -5.44 11.17 -2.53
C GLU A 50 -5.91 11.36 -1.07
N VAL A 51 -7.23 11.41 -0.86
CA VAL A 51 -7.84 11.49 0.48
C VAL A 51 -7.52 10.23 1.29
N ALA A 52 -7.44 9.05 0.66
CA ALA A 52 -7.04 7.82 1.35
C ALA A 52 -5.62 7.93 1.91
N ALA A 53 -4.68 8.44 1.12
CA ALA A 53 -3.30 8.61 1.54
C ALA A 53 -3.17 9.66 2.66
N PHE A 54 -3.83 10.82 2.55
CA PHE A 54 -3.86 11.82 3.62
C PHE A 54 -4.53 11.29 4.89
N ALA A 55 -5.64 10.55 4.78
CA ALA A 55 -6.31 9.97 5.94
C ALA A 55 -5.45 8.94 6.66
N ALA A 56 -4.74 8.07 5.90
CA ALA A 56 -3.77 7.14 6.46
C ALA A 56 -2.62 7.90 7.16
N GLY A 57 -2.11 8.97 6.55
CA GLY A 57 -1.11 9.83 7.17
C GLY A 57 -1.61 10.46 8.48
N GLY A 58 -2.83 11.00 8.49
CA GLY A 58 -3.46 11.55 9.70
C GLY A 58 -3.63 10.51 10.81
N ASP A 59 -4.10 9.30 10.47
CA ASP A 59 -4.22 8.18 11.42
C ASP A 59 -2.85 7.79 12.00
N ALA A 60 -1.84 7.65 11.15
CA ALA A 60 -0.47 7.35 11.57
C ALA A 60 0.11 8.44 12.47
N HIS A 61 -0.13 9.71 12.14
CA HIS A 61 0.36 10.85 12.91
C HIS A 61 -0.25 10.90 14.32
N LEU A 62 -1.57 10.75 14.40
CA LEU A 62 -2.30 10.83 15.67
C LEU A 62 -2.08 9.62 16.56
N THR A 63 -1.93 8.44 15.99
CA THR A 63 -1.83 7.19 16.76
C THR A 63 -0.40 6.72 16.98
N GLY A 64 0.55 7.19 16.19
CA GLY A 64 1.92 6.67 16.16
C GLY A 64 2.03 5.25 15.61
N ARG A 65 0.96 4.69 15.04
CA ARG A 65 0.87 3.31 14.56
C ARG A 65 0.94 3.24 13.04
N LEU A 66 1.20 2.04 12.55
CA LEU A 66 1.11 1.74 11.13
C LEU A 66 -0.30 2.00 10.60
N ALA A 67 -0.40 2.80 9.54
CA ALA A 67 -1.63 3.00 8.79
C ALA A 67 -1.47 2.50 7.36
N VAL A 68 -2.60 2.22 6.70
CA VAL A 68 -2.61 1.62 5.36
C VAL A 68 -3.59 2.37 4.46
N CYS A 69 -3.13 2.70 3.25
CA CYS A 69 -4.00 3.14 2.17
C CYS A 69 -3.89 2.21 0.96
N ALA A 70 -4.89 2.22 0.10
CA ALA A 70 -4.92 1.37 -1.08
C ALA A 70 -5.50 2.10 -2.28
N GLY A 71 -4.90 1.88 -3.44
CA GLY A 71 -5.37 2.34 -4.74
C GLY A 71 -5.50 1.19 -5.74
N SER A 72 -6.57 1.23 -6.54
CA SER A 72 -6.74 0.34 -7.67
C SER A 72 -5.70 0.64 -8.76
N CYS A 73 -5.52 -0.27 -9.71
CA CYS A 73 -4.57 -0.10 -10.79
C CYS A 73 -4.84 1.17 -11.63
N GLY A 74 -3.83 1.68 -12.29
CA GLY A 74 -3.92 2.87 -13.12
C GLY A 74 -4.16 4.15 -12.32
N PRO A 75 -5.26 4.88 -12.59
CA PRO A 75 -5.55 6.17 -11.95
C PRO A 75 -5.58 6.13 -10.42
N GLY A 76 -6.05 5.03 -9.82
CA GLY A 76 -6.06 4.87 -8.37
C GLY A 76 -4.66 4.98 -7.75
N ASN A 77 -3.68 4.38 -8.40
CA ASN A 77 -2.28 4.50 -7.97
C ASN A 77 -1.72 5.91 -8.17
N LEU A 78 -2.05 6.55 -9.29
CA LEU A 78 -1.60 7.92 -9.57
C LEU A 78 -2.13 8.90 -8.51
N HIS A 79 -3.36 8.75 -8.10
CA HIS A 79 -3.99 9.64 -7.12
C HIS A 79 -3.41 9.51 -5.71
N LEU A 80 -2.82 8.37 -5.34
CA LEU A 80 -2.16 8.21 -4.03
C LEU A 80 -0.93 9.11 -3.86
N ILE A 81 -0.26 9.49 -4.95
CA ILE A 81 1.07 10.10 -4.95
C ILE A 81 1.12 11.34 -4.06
N ASN A 82 0.16 12.24 -4.19
CA ASN A 82 0.17 13.52 -3.49
C ASN A 82 0.14 13.34 -1.97
N GLY A 83 -0.80 12.52 -1.47
CA GLY A 83 -0.86 12.22 -0.03
C GLY A 83 0.33 11.39 0.47
N LEU A 84 0.91 10.53 -0.39
CA LEU A 84 2.12 9.79 -0.03
C LEU A 84 3.35 10.70 0.08
N PHE A 85 3.46 11.77 -0.73
CA PHE A 85 4.49 12.78 -0.54
C PHE A 85 4.38 13.45 0.83
N ASP A 86 3.18 13.80 1.26
CA ASP A 86 2.95 14.37 2.59
C ASP A 86 3.36 13.39 3.70
N CYS A 87 2.90 12.14 3.61
CA CYS A 87 3.29 11.08 4.54
C CYS A 87 4.81 10.91 4.61
N HIS A 88 5.46 10.93 3.44
CA HIS A 88 6.91 10.80 3.31
C HIS A 88 7.66 11.95 4.01
N ARG A 89 7.30 13.19 3.70
CA ARG A 89 7.93 14.38 4.28
C ARG A 89 7.70 14.47 5.78
N SER A 90 6.54 14.03 6.24
CA SER A 90 6.16 13.99 7.65
C SER A 90 6.68 12.74 8.39
N ARG A 91 7.40 11.83 7.71
CA ARG A 91 7.98 10.60 8.28
C ARG A 91 6.95 9.74 9.00
N LEU A 92 5.82 9.51 8.35
CA LEU A 92 4.72 8.74 8.92
C LEU A 92 4.81 7.26 8.52
N PRO A 93 4.52 6.33 9.44
CA PRO A 93 4.52 4.90 9.15
C PRO A 93 3.28 4.50 8.33
N VAL A 94 3.37 4.66 7.01
CA VAL A 94 2.28 4.34 6.09
C VAL A 94 2.74 3.26 5.11
N VAL A 95 1.90 2.24 4.91
CA VAL A 95 2.02 1.28 3.82
C VAL A 95 0.94 1.58 2.77
N ALA A 96 1.36 1.79 1.54
CA ALA A 96 0.46 1.95 0.40
C ALA A 96 0.38 0.64 -0.39
N ILE A 97 -0.83 0.18 -0.63
CA ILE A 97 -1.14 -0.98 -1.47
C ILE A 97 -1.50 -0.45 -2.85
N ALA A 98 -0.58 -0.59 -3.79
CA ALA A 98 -0.80 -0.26 -5.18
C ALA A 98 -1.18 -1.53 -5.94
N ALA A 99 -2.46 -1.70 -6.24
CA ALA A 99 -2.89 -2.83 -7.04
C ALA A 99 -2.38 -2.73 -8.48
N HIS A 100 -2.22 -3.87 -9.14
CA HIS A 100 -1.73 -3.93 -10.50
C HIS A 100 -2.75 -4.60 -11.41
N ILE A 101 -2.58 -4.39 -12.73
CA ILE A 101 -3.29 -5.14 -13.76
C ILE A 101 -2.85 -6.61 -13.72
N PRO A 102 -3.60 -7.54 -14.35
CA PRO A 102 -3.17 -8.93 -14.43
C PRO A 102 -1.76 -9.06 -15.01
N SER A 103 -0.94 -9.92 -14.42
CA SER A 103 0.47 -10.08 -14.85
C SER A 103 0.62 -10.52 -16.30
N ALA A 104 -0.39 -11.20 -16.87
CA ALA A 104 -0.42 -11.59 -18.28
C ALA A 104 -0.60 -10.41 -19.25
N GLU A 105 -1.06 -9.27 -18.76
CA GLU A 105 -1.33 -8.06 -19.55
C GLU A 105 -0.21 -7.02 -19.45
N LEU A 106 0.81 -7.27 -18.62
CA LEU A 106 1.94 -6.37 -18.41
C LEU A 106 2.76 -6.22 -19.71
N GLY A 107 3.01 -4.98 -20.12
CA GLY A 107 3.78 -4.66 -21.32
C GLY A 107 3.00 -4.69 -22.62
N PHE A 108 1.69 -4.95 -22.58
CA PHE A 108 0.83 -4.99 -23.76
C PHE A 108 0.00 -3.71 -23.99
N GLY A 109 0.25 -2.67 -23.18
CA GLY A 109 -0.48 -1.40 -23.30
C GLY A 109 -1.90 -1.47 -22.75
N TYR A 110 -2.12 -2.27 -21.70
CA TYR A 110 -3.40 -2.32 -21.02
C TYR A 110 -3.78 -0.92 -20.52
N PHE A 111 -5.03 -0.50 -20.70
CA PHE A 111 -5.47 0.89 -20.49
C PHE A 111 -5.24 1.44 -19.07
N GLN A 112 -5.12 0.57 -18.06
CA GLN A 112 -4.81 0.92 -16.68
C GLN A 112 -3.38 0.52 -16.28
N GLU A 113 -2.52 0.22 -17.24
CA GLU A 113 -1.14 -0.10 -16.96
C GLU A 113 -0.39 1.14 -16.47
N THR A 114 0.23 1.03 -15.31
CA THR A 114 1.15 2.01 -14.74
C THR A 114 2.32 1.27 -14.12
N HIS A 115 3.37 1.97 -13.77
CA HIS A 115 4.56 1.41 -13.15
C HIS A 115 4.71 1.93 -11.72
N PRO A 116 3.99 1.35 -10.73
CA PRO A 116 3.99 1.84 -9.35
C PRO A 116 5.38 1.93 -8.72
N GLU A 117 6.29 1.01 -9.08
CA GLU A 117 7.68 1.01 -8.63
C GLU A 117 8.47 2.24 -9.09
N GLN A 118 8.06 2.86 -10.19
CA GLN A 118 8.65 4.12 -10.67
C GLN A 118 7.87 5.32 -10.15
N LEU A 119 6.54 5.27 -10.20
CA LEU A 119 5.66 6.34 -9.75
C LEU A 119 5.92 6.76 -8.30
N PHE A 120 6.14 5.79 -7.42
CA PHE A 120 6.34 6.05 -5.99
C PHE A 120 7.80 6.24 -5.59
N LYS A 121 8.71 6.37 -6.56
CA LYS A 121 10.15 6.47 -6.30
C LYS A 121 10.52 7.61 -5.36
N GLU A 122 9.88 8.74 -5.50
CA GLU A 122 10.23 9.96 -4.73
C GLU A 122 9.41 10.12 -3.45
N CYS A 123 8.32 9.38 -3.30
CA CYS A 123 7.43 9.47 -2.14
C CYS A 123 7.39 8.17 -1.31
N SER A 124 8.34 7.25 -1.51
CA SER A 124 8.42 6.03 -0.72
C SER A 124 9.86 5.55 -0.53
N GLY A 125 10.16 4.97 0.62
CA GLY A 125 11.49 4.43 0.94
C GLY A 125 11.67 2.96 0.60
N TYR A 126 10.57 2.23 0.42
CA TYR A 126 10.57 0.83 0.02
C TYR A 126 9.46 0.59 -0.98
N ARG A 127 9.83 -0.02 -2.08
CA ARG A 127 8.91 -0.35 -3.17
C ARG A 127 9.27 -1.71 -3.70
N GLU A 128 8.29 -2.56 -3.87
CA GLU A 128 8.49 -3.88 -4.46
C GLU A 128 7.24 -4.31 -5.24
N LEU A 129 7.47 -4.95 -6.34
CA LEU A 129 6.44 -5.61 -7.11
C LEU A 129 6.34 -7.08 -6.67
N VAL A 130 5.20 -7.46 -6.15
CA VAL A 130 4.93 -8.87 -5.83
C VAL A 130 4.67 -9.63 -7.12
N SER A 131 5.68 -10.26 -7.67
CA SER A 131 5.60 -10.99 -8.94
C SER A 131 5.20 -12.46 -8.76
N SER A 132 5.25 -12.99 -7.54
CA SER A 132 4.78 -14.34 -7.24
C SER A 132 4.11 -14.43 -5.85
N PRO A 133 3.14 -15.35 -5.68
CA PRO A 133 2.49 -15.56 -4.38
C PRO A 133 3.45 -15.88 -3.24
N ALA A 134 4.51 -16.63 -3.52
CA ALA A 134 5.49 -17.06 -2.53
C ALA A 134 6.32 -15.91 -1.94
N GLN A 135 6.47 -14.81 -2.68
CA GLN A 135 7.25 -13.64 -2.23
C GLN A 135 6.45 -12.72 -1.30
N MET A 136 5.12 -12.72 -1.43
CA MET A 136 4.25 -11.74 -0.79
C MET A 136 4.45 -11.62 0.72
N PRO A 137 4.46 -12.69 1.53
CA PRO A 137 4.58 -12.56 2.98
C PRO A 137 5.86 -11.83 3.39
N ARG A 138 6.99 -12.24 2.83
CA ARG A 138 8.30 -11.65 3.13
C ARG A 138 8.39 -10.18 2.71
N MET A 139 7.84 -9.84 1.55
CA MET A 139 7.85 -8.47 1.04
C MET A 139 6.96 -7.57 1.88
N LEU A 140 5.76 -8.03 2.23
CA LEU A 140 4.84 -7.29 3.10
C LEU A 140 5.43 -7.08 4.51
N GLU A 141 5.99 -8.11 5.13
CA GLU A 141 6.66 -7.99 6.42
C GLU A 141 7.83 -7.00 6.38
N THR A 142 8.59 -7.01 5.28
CA THR A 142 9.69 -6.05 5.09
C THR A 142 9.16 -4.62 4.95
N ALA A 143 8.09 -4.41 4.17
CA ALA A 143 7.45 -3.11 4.02
C ALA A 143 6.93 -2.58 5.38
N ILE A 144 6.22 -3.42 6.13
CA ILE A 144 5.71 -3.09 7.47
C ILE A 144 6.85 -2.72 8.42
N ARG A 145 7.88 -3.56 8.49
CA ARG A 145 9.03 -3.32 9.36
C ARG A 145 9.73 -2.01 9.02
N ARG A 146 9.96 -1.72 7.74
CA ARG A 146 10.57 -0.47 7.31
C ARG A 146 9.70 0.73 7.62
N ALA A 147 8.41 0.67 7.32
CA ALA A 147 7.49 1.76 7.64
C ALA A 147 7.50 2.10 9.13
N VAL A 148 7.53 1.11 10.00
CA VAL A 148 7.49 1.30 11.46
C VAL A 148 8.85 1.69 12.05
N SER A 149 9.95 1.00 11.66
CA SER A 149 11.27 1.20 12.27
C SER A 149 11.99 2.44 11.76
N GLU A 150 11.88 2.72 10.48
CA GLU A 150 12.56 3.84 9.86
C GLU A 150 11.78 5.15 9.97
N ARG A 151 10.52 5.08 10.43
CA ARG A 151 9.54 6.19 10.43
C ARG A 151 9.70 7.03 9.16
N CYS A 152 9.82 6.34 8.07
CA CYS A 152 10.23 6.89 6.80
C CYS A 152 9.62 6.10 5.68
N VAL A 153 9.02 6.81 4.83
CA VAL A 153 9.04 6.55 3.42
C VAL A 153 10.37 7.15 2.88
N TRP A 154 11.57 6.75 3.35
CA TRP A 154 12.85 7.37 2.95
C TRP A 154 13.82 6.40 2.27
N PRO A 155 14.49 6.79 1.16
CA PRO A 155 15.79 6.26 0.79
C PRO A 155 16.89 7.11 1.44
N ARG A 156 17.75 6.54 2.25
CA ARG A 156 19.04 7.16 2.55
C ARG A 156 19.86 7.14 1.28
N ASP A 157 20.14 8.30 0.73
CA ASP A 157 21.28 8.50 -0.14
C ASP A 157 22.53 8.42 0.75
N SER A 158 23.38 7.42 0.50
CA SER A 158 24.62 7.23 1.23
C SER A 158 25.71 8.17 0.71
N ARG A 159 25.41 9.47 0.66
CA ARG A 159 26.41 10.49 0.36
C ARG A 159 26.20 11.71 1.25
N SER A 160 26.68 11.60 2.47
CA SER A 160 27.18 12.72 3.26
C SER A 160 28.03 12.19 4.42
N THR A 161 29.27 11.95 4.17
CA THR A 161 30.38 12.22 5.08
C THR A 161 31.22 13.27 4.44
#